data_aee88e2fa9e09eefba857486bef12b06
#
_entry.id   aee88e2fa9e09eefba857486bef12b06
#
_cell.length_a   1.000
_cell.length_b   1.000
_cell.length_c   1.000
_cell.angle_alpha   90.00
_cell.angle_beta   90.00
_cell.angle_gamma   90.00
#
_symmetry.space_group_name_H-M   'P 1'
#
loop_
_entity.id
_entity.type
_entity.pdbx_description
1 polymer ?
#
loop_
_entity_poly.entity_id
_entity_poly.type
_entity_poly.pdbx_seq_one_letter_code
_entity_poly.pdbx_strand_id
1 'polypeptide(L)'
;MSNFTKSGSPMAAMNNAGKVGITVELGGRSYTSPERFRYVGHELAKSIMNICYHYDMLDGTAVYPDPCTKGQQEAILAPASGIFLPVEGVDFLKMMKKGDKIASIVNLFGDEVGELHAPADGMFFGLRALPNVNQGDWCCFFNKVEGPRD
;
A
#
# COMPACT_ATOMS: atom_id res chain seq x y z
N MET A 1 2.63 -14.83 4.57
CA MET A 1 3.79 -13.91 4.45
C MET A 1 3.71 -13.28 3.08
N SER A 2 3.67 -11.95 3.00
CA SER A 2 3.54 -11.27 1.69
C SER A 2 4.81 -11.49 0.87
N ASN A 3 4.66 -11.89 -0.40
CA ASN A 3 5.76 -12.08 -1.35
C ASN A 3 6.48 -10.78 -1.76
N PHE A 4 6.24 -9.67 -1.05
CA PHE A 4 6.85 -8.37 -1.30
C PHE A 4 8.19 -8.15 -0.60
N THR A 5 8.63 -9.08 0.25
CA THR A 5 9.99 -9.05 0.79
C THR A 5 10.98 -9.44 -0.30
N LYS A 6 11.45 -8.46 -1.05
CA LYS A 6 12.60 -8.69 -1.93
C LYS A 6 13.74 -9.26 -1.09
N SER A 7 14.24 -10.44 -1.47
CA SER A 7 15.46 -11.00 -0.88
C SER A 7 16.56 -9.93 -0.93
N GLY A 8 17.26 -9.71 0.17
CA GLY A 8 18.28 -8.67 0.28
C GLY A 8 17.83 -7.34 0.92
N SER A 9 16.54 -7.17 1.23
CA SER A 9 16.11 -6.01 2.04
C SER A 9 16.44 -6.23 3.53
N PRO A 10 16.71 -5.16 4.32
CA PRO A 10 16.91 -5.28 5.76
C PRO A 10 15.75 -5.98 6.47
N MET A 11 14.51 -5.68 6.06
CA MET A 11 13.31 -6.33 6.60
C MET A 11 13.32 -7.84 6.34
N ALA A 12 13.67 -8.29 5.13
CA ALA A 12 13.76 -9.71 4.82
C ALA A 12 14.85 -10.39 5.62
N ALA A 13 16.02 -9.76 5.75
CA ALA A 13 17.13 -10.29 6.55
C ALA A 13 16.76 -10.45 8.03
N MET A 14 16.08 -9.48 8.63
CA MET A 14 15.59 -9.56 10.00
C MET A 14 14.56 -10.67 10.18
N ASN A 15 13.56 -10.75 9.29
CA ASN A 15 12.52 -11.76 9.36
C ASN A 15 13.08 -13.18 9.17
N ASN A 16 14.05 -13.37 8.28
CA ASN A 16 14.75 -14.64 8.11
C ASN A 16 15.58 -15.05 9.34
N ALA A 17 16.07 -14.07 10.10
CA ALA A 17 16.74 -14.28 11.38
C ALA A 17 15.79 -14.46 12.58
N GLY A 18 14.49 -14.60 12.34
CA GLY A 18 13.48 -14.73 13.41
C GLY A 18 13.25 -13.43 14.19
N LYS A 19 13.67 -12.29 13.64
CA LYS A 19 13.45 -10.95 14.22
C LYS A 19 12.29 -10.28 13.52
N VAL A 20 11.68 -9.29 14.16
CA VAL A 20 10.65 -8.47 13.53
C VAL A 20 11.31 -7.36 12.72
N GLY A 21 11.07 -7.37 11.42
CA GLY A 21 11.47 -6.31 10.51
C GLY A 21 10.25 -5.72 9.82
N ILE A 22 10.14 -4.40 9.82
CA ILE A 22 9.09 -3.65 9.13
C ILE A 22 9.71 -2.57 8.25
N THR A 23 9.01 -2.20 7.19
CA THR A 23 9.29 -1.00 6.39
C THR A 23 8.13 -0.03 6.59
N VAL A 24 8.44 1.23 6.87
CA VAL A 24 7.45 2.29 7.04
C VAL A 24 7.65 3.32 5.95
N GLU A 25 6.61 3.58 5.17
CA GLU A 25 6.59 4.60 4.13
C GLU A 25 5.49 5.62 4.44
N LEU A 26 5.88 6.85 4.76
CA LEU A 26 4.97 7.94 5.11
C LEU A 26 5.22 9.16 4.23
N GLY A 27 4.13 9.89 3.93
CA GLY A 27 4.20 11.17 3.25
C GLY A 27 3.73 11.13 1.79
N GLY A 28 4.12 10.17 1.02
CA GLY A 28 3.80 10.07 -0.42
C GLY A 28 4.14 11.34 -1.23
N ARG A 29 4.35 11.21 -2.53
CA ARG A 29 4.75 12.25 -3.49
C ARG A 29 6.15 12.83 -3.24
N SER A 30 6.79 13.26 -4.32
CA SER A 30 8.18 13.75 -4.33
C SER A 30 8.38 15.11 -3.65
N TYR A 31 7.32 15.90 -3.49
CA TYR A 31 7.36 17.21 -2.87
C TYR A 31 6.57 17.24 -1.56
N THR A 32 7.17 17.84 -0.54
CA THR A 32 6.52 18.08 0.74
C THR A 32 6.82 19.48 1.27
N SER A 33 5.81 20.14 1.85
CA SER A 33 6.02 21.41 2.56
C SER A 33 6.74 21.17 3.90
N PRO A 34 7.40 22.20 4.48
CA PRO A 34 8.00 22.08 5.80
C PRO A 34 7.02 21.63 6.89
N GLU A 35 5.76 22.03 6.82
CA GLU A 35 4.71 21.63 7.77
C GLU A 35 4.41 20.13 7.63
N ARG A 36 4.26 19.64 6.38
CA ARG A 36 4.03 18.23 6.12
C ARG A 36 5.22 17.39 6.55
N PHE A 37 6.44 17.87 6.31
CA PHE A 37 7.66 17.18 6.75
C PHE A 37 7.70 17.02 8.27
N ARG A 38 7.39 18.09 9.03
CA ARG A 38 7.31 18.03 10.50
C ARG A 38 6.20 17.08 10.97
N TYR A 39 5.01 17.15 10.34
CA TYR A 39 3.90 16.27 10.66
C TYR A 39 4.29 14.80 10.46
N VAL A 40 4.83 14.45 9.30
CA VAL A 40 5.26 13.07 8.99
C VAL A 40 6.35 12.60 9.96
N GLY A 41 7.34 13.45 10.26
CA GLY A 41 8.39 13.16 11.24
C GLY A 41 7.83 12.89 12.64
N HIS A 42 6.85 13.68 13.07
CA HIS A 42 6.19 13.49 14.35
C HIS A 42 5.38 12.19 14.41
N GLU A 43 4.60 11.88 13.37
CA GLU A 43 3.82 10.64 13.31
C GLU A 43 4.72 9.41 13.23
N LEU A 44 5.85 9.50 12.52
CA LEU A 44 6.85 8.43 12.48
C LEU A 44 7.47 8.20 13.86
N ALA A 45 7.85 9.26 14.56
CA ALA A 45 8.40 9.16 15.92
C ALA A 45 7.41 8.50 16.89
N LYS A 46 6.12 8.93 16.87
CA LYS A 46 5.05 8.30 17.67
C LYS A 46 4.91 6.81 17.35
N SER A 47 4.95 6.45 16.07
CA SER A 47 4.82 5.07 15.64
C SER A 47 6.00 4.20 16.13
N ILE A 48 7.23 4.73 16.08
CA ILE A 48 8.42 4.06 16.61
C ILE A 48 8.29 3.87 18.14
N MET A 49 7.90 4.92 18.86
CA MET A 49 7.67 4.83 20.31
C MET A 49 6.61 3.79 20.64
N ASN A 50 5.52 3.74 19.89
CA ASN A 50 4.46 2.75 20.09
C ASN A 50 4.95 1.30 19.87
N ILE A 51 5.83 1.07 18.90
CA ILE A 51 6.50 -0.22 18.71
C ILE A 51 7.38 -0.56 19.91
N CYS A 52 8.14 0.42 20.43
CA CYS A 52 8.95 0.22 21.63
C CYS A 52 8.11 -0.16 22.86
N TYR A 53 6.94 0.44 23.04
CA TYR A 53 6.00 0.06 24.10
C TYR A 53 5.44 -1.35 23.89
N HIS A 54 5.12 -1.72 22.65
CA HIS A 54 4.61 -3.07 22.34
C HIS A 54 5.61 -4.18 22.64
N TYR A 55 6.90 -3.91 22.51
CA TYR A 55 7.98 -4.88 22.79
C TYR A 55 8.64 -4.68 24.14
N ASP A 56 8.04 -3.92 25.06
CA ASP A 56 8.57 -3.65 26.40
C ASP A 56 10.01 -3.09 26.39
N MET A 57 10.37 -2.37 25.32
CA MET A 57 11.68 -1.70 25.19
C MET A 57 11.71 -0.37 25.93
N LEU A 58 10.56 0.21 26.22
CA LEU A 58 10.35 1.45 26.95
C LEU A 58 9.10 1.31 27.81
N ASP A 59 9.09 1.98 28.98
CA ASP A 59 7.91 2.08 29.83
C ASP A 59 6.82 2.88 29.14
N GLY A 60 5.62 2.31 29.02
CA GLY A 60 4.46 2.95 28.39
C GLY A 60 3.41 1.95 27.98
N THR A 61 2.36 2.45 27.33
CA THR A 61 1.25 1.61 26.86
C THR A 61 1.15 1.69 25.35
N ALA A 62 1.20 0.54 24.68
CA ALA A 62 1.02 0.45 23.24
C ALA A 62 -0.44 0.76 22.85
N VAL A 63 -0.64 1.55 21.80
CA VAL A 63 -1.93 1.88 21.22
C VAL A 63 -2.08 1.13 19.91
N TYR A 64 -3.19 0.41 19.74
CA TYR A 64 -3.50 -0.34 18.54
C TYR A 64 -4.60 0.33 17.73
N PRO A 65 -4.53 0.30 16.40
CA PRO A 65 -5.63 0.76 15.56
C PRO A 65 -6.85 -0.15 15.73
N ASP A 66 -8.03 0.45 15.73
CA ASP A 66 -9.30 -0.27 15.74
C ASP A 66 -10.21 0.28 14.61
N PRO A 67 -10.72 -0.56 13.70
CA PRO A 67 -10.38 -1.99 13.55
C PRO A 67 -9.01 -2.20 12.88
N CYS A 68 -8.32 -3.28 13.25
CA CYS A 68 -7.13 -3.74 12.55
C CYS A 68 -7.54 -4.81 11.52
N THR A 69 -7.34 -4.52 10.26
CA THR A 69 -7.66 -5.45 9.17
C THR A 69 -6.41 -6.19 8.72
N LYS A 70 -6.49 -7.53 8.74
CA LYS A 70 -5.43 -8.39 8.22
C LYS A 70 -5.78 -8.83 6.80
N GLY A 71 -4.79 -8.89 5.92
CA GLY A 71 -5.00 -9.37 4.57
C GLY A 71 -3.70 -9.61 3.81
N GLN A 72 -3.83 -10.20 2.63
CA GLN A 72 -2.72 -10.47 1.73
C GLN A 72 -2.62 -9.38 0.66
N GLN A 73 -1.47 -8.72 0.63
CA GLN A 73 -1.18 -7.70 -0.38
C GLN A 73 -0.90 -8.31 -1.76
N GLU A 74 -1.49 -7.71 -2.78
CA GLU A 74 -1.28 -8.02 -4.18
C GLU A 74 -1.02 -6.74 -4.98
N ALA A 75 -0.06 -6.77 -5.91
CA ALA A 75 0.11 -5.69 -6.88
C ALA A 75 -0.74 -6.01 -8.12
N ILE A 76 -1.52 -5.04 -8.57
CA ILE A 76 -2.26 -5.11 -9.83
C ILE A 76 -1.41 -4.44 -10.90
N LEU A 77 -1.11 -5.20 -11.95
CA LEU A 77 -0.19 -4.79 -13.00
C LEU A 77 -0.94 -4.29 -14.23
N ALA A 78 -0.31 -3.37 -14.98
CA ALA A 78 -0.83 -2.84 -16.23
C ALA A 78 -0.96 -3.96 -17.28
N PRO A 79 -2.15 -4.20 -17.85
CA PRO A 79 -2.34 -5.20 -18.90
C PRO A 79 -1.81 -4.75 -20.26
N ALA A 80 -1.62 -3.44 -20.45
CA ALA A 80 -1.11 -2.82 -21.67
C ALA A 80 -0.27 -1.58 -21.34
N SER A 81 0.52 -1.10 -22.30
CA SER A 81 1.21 0.18 -22.18
C SER A 81 0.29 1.33 -22.54
N GLY A 82 0.38 2.47 -21.84
CA GLY A 82 -0.45 3.65 -22.10
C GLY A 82 -0.50 4.62 -20.94
N ILE A 83 -1.61 5.30 -20.82
CA ILE A 83 -1.92 6.26 -19.76
C ILE A 83 -2.88 5.60 -18.78
N PHE A 84 -2.47 5.49 -17.52
CA PHE A 84 -3.25 4.93 -16.43
C PHE A 84 -4.24 5.97 -15.90
N LEU A 85 -5.52 5.68 -15.98
CA LEU A 85 -6.62 6.54 -15.56
C LEU A 85 -7.48 5.82 -14.51
N PRO A 86 -7.31 6.13 -13.21
CA PRO A 86 -8.19 5.62 -12.17
C PRO A 86 -9.64 6.06 -12.41
N VAL A 87 -10.60 5.19 -12.08
CA VAL A 87 -12.01 5.58 -12.13
C VAL A 87 -12.35 6.50 -10.95
N GLU A 88 -13.36 7.33 -11.13
CA GLU A 88 -13.83 8.23 -10.09
C GLU A 88 -14.29 7.46 -8.85
N GLY A 89 -13.96 7.99 -7.67
CA GLY A 89 -14.34 7.41 -6.38
C GLY A 89 -13.52 6.18 -5.95
N VAL A 90 -12.40 5.87 -6.61
CA VAL A 90 -11.41 4.93 -6.10
C VAL A 90 -10.45 5.68 -5.18
N ASP A 91 -10.75 5.65 -3.89
CA ASP A 91 -9.96 6.30 -2.83
C ASP A 91 -9.20 5.29 -1.99
N PHE A 92 -8.15 5.76 -1.28
CA PHE A 92 -7.40 4.93 -0.35
C PHE A 92 -8.29 4.35 0.74
N LEU A 93 -8.01 3.09 1.11
CA LEU A 93 -8.72 2.30 2.12
C LEU A 93 -10.18 2.00 1.75
N LYS A 94 -10.57 2.20 0.49
CA LYS A 94 -11.89 1.82 0.01
C LYS A 94 -12.03 0.30 -0.06
N MET A 95 -13.11 -0.21 0.52
CA MET A 95 -13.52 -1.60 0.32
C MET A 95 -14.14 -1.75 -1.06
N MET A 96 -13.70 -2.77 -1.79
CA MET A 96 -14.15 -3.08 -3.15
C MET A 96 -14.56 -4.54 -3.24
N LYS A 97 -15.45 -4.85 -4.16
CA LYS A 97 -15.85 -6.20 -4.50
C LYS A 97 -15.01 -6.75 -5.65
N LYS A 98 -14.84 -8.05 -5.68
CA LYS A 98 -14.20 -8.73 -6.81
C LYS A 98 -14.86 -8.31 -8.13
N GLY A 99 -14.06 -7.85 -9.07
CA GLY A 99 -14.51 -7.40 -10.40
C GLY A 99 -14.84 -5.91 -10.49
N ASP A 100 -14.89 -5.17 -9.38
CA ASP A 100 -15.05 -3.70 -9.44
C ASP A 100 -13.90 -3.09 -10.26
N LYS A 101 -14.25 -2.21 -11.19
CA LYS A 101 -13.25 -1.51 -12.03
C LYS A 101 -12.47 -0.51 -11.19
N ILE A 102 -11.14 -0.57 -11.29
CA ILE A 102 -10.21 0.33 -10.58
C ILE A 102 -9.72 1.43 -11.53
N ALA A 103 -9.37 1.06 -12.76
CA ALA A 103 -8.76 1.97 -13.72
C ALA A 103 -8.93 1.47 -15.16
N SER A 104 -8.74 2.41 -16.09
CA SER A 104 -8.51 2.13 -17.51
C SER A 104 -7.07 2.44 -17.89
N ILE A 105 -6.55 1.74 -18.88
CA ILE A 105 -5.34 2.15 -19.62
C ILE A 105 -5.80 2.64 -20.99
N VAL A 106 -5.44 3.86 -21.35
CA VAL A 106 -5.77 4.42 -22.66
C VAL A 106 -4.50 4.69 -23.48
N ASN A 107 -4.61 4.59 -24.79
CA ASN A 107 -3.54 4.99 -25.71
C ASN A 107 -3.49 6.53 -25.88
N LEU A 108 -2.55 7.02 -26.69
CA LEU A 108 -2.40 8.46 -26.96
C LEU A 108 -3.57 9.08 -27.76
N PHE A 109 -4.45 8.24 -28.32
CA PHE A 109 -5.63 8.69 -29.06
C PHE A 109 -6.90 8.68 -28.20
N GLY A 110 -6.78 8.18 -26.95
CA GLY A 110 -7.90 8.10 -26.00
C GLY A 110 -8.67 6.79 -26.05
N ASP A 111 -8.26 5.82 -26.89
CA ASP A 111 -8.90 4.51 -26.93
C ASP A 111 -8.49 3.70 -25.69
N GLU A 112 -9.46 3.02 -25.07
CA GLU A 112 -9.19 2.10 -23.98
C GLU A 112 -8.51 0.82 -24.50
N VAL A 113 -7.30 0.54 -24.01
CA VAL A 113 -6.48 -0.61 -24.41
C VAL A 113 -6.30 -1.63 -23.28
N GLY A 114 -6.85 -1.35 -22.12
CA GLY A 114 -6.84 -2.27 -20.98
C GLY A 114 -7.62 -1.75 -19.79
N GLU A 115 -8.05 -2.67 -18.95
CA GLU A 115 -8.78 -2.38 -17.71
C GLU A 115 -8.13 -3.08 -16.51
N LEU A 116 -8.24 -2.46 -15.35
CA LEU A 116 -7.83 -3.03 -14.07
C LEU A 116 -9.04 -3.19 -13.17
N HIS A 117 -9.17 -4.38 -12.59
CA HIS A 117 -10.28 -4.73 -11.71
C HIS A 117 -9.78 -5.27 -10.38
N ALA A 118 -10.60 -5.16 -9.33
CA ALA A 118 -10.34 -5.76 -8.04
C ALA A 118 -10.28 -7.30 -8.17
N PRO A 119 -9.16 -7.93 -7.77
CA PRO A 119 -8.96 -9.38 -7.97
C PRO A 119 -9.79 -10.23 -7.00
N ALA A 120 -10.25 -9.64 -5.89
CA ALA A 120 -11.03 -10.28 -4.84
C ALA A 120 -11.84 -9.21 -4.08
N ASP A 121 -12.68 -9.65 -3.14
CA ASP A 121 -13.20 -8.75 -2.11
C ASP A 121 -12.05 -8.30 -1.21
N GLY A 122 -11.95 -6.98 -0.97
CA GLY A 122 -10.82 -6.46 -0.21
C GLY A 122 -10.70 -4.95 -0.22
N MET A 123 -9.53 -4.48 0.19
CA MET A 123 -9.26 -3.05 0.38
C MET A 123 -8.23 -2.54 -0.64
N PHE A 124 -8.57 -1.47 -1.32
CA PHE A 124 -7.64 -0.71 -2.14
C PHE A 124 -6.78 0.19 -1.25
N PHE A 125 -5.44 0.13 -1.37
CA PHE A 125 -4.59 0.91 -0.47
C PHE A 125 -3.35 1.55 -1.11
N GLY A 126 -3.14 1.42 -2.39
CA GLY A 126 -2.02 2.06 -3.09
C GLY A 126 -2.29 2.35 -4.55
N LEU A 127 -1.92 3.53 -5.00
CA LEU A 127 -2.11 4.01 -6.36
C LEU A 127 -0.80 4.57 -6.92
N ARG A 128 -0.48 4.18 -8.15
CA ARG A 128 0.62 4.78 -8.90
C ARG A 128 0.34 6.27 -9.14
N ALA A 129 1.30 7.11 -8.80
CA ALA A 129 1.17 8.57 -8.97
C ALA A 129 1.51 9.04 -10.39
N LEU A 130 2.34 8.29 -11.13
CA LEU A 130 2.72 8.61 -12.51
C LEU A 130 1.75 7.95 -13.50
N PRO A 131 1.14 8.72 -14.40
CA PRO A 131 0.10 8.17 -15.28
C PRO A 131 0.66 7.29 -16.41
N ASN A 132 1.91 7.47 -16.82
CA ASN A 132 2.52 6.64 -17.86
C ASN A 132 2.86 5.25 -17.32
N VAL A 133 2.44 4.21 -18.02
CA VAL A 133 2.70 2.82 -17.67
C VAL A 133 3.16 2.03 -18.89
N ASN A 134 4.04 1.05 -18.66
CA ASN A 134 4.31 -0.04 -19.59
C ASN A 134 3.53 -1.28 -19.16
N GLN A 135 3.25 -2.16 -20.10
CA GLN A 135 2.70 -3.48 -19.77
C GLN A 135 3.56 -4.17 -18.71
N GLY A 136 2.93 -4.65 -17.64
CA GLY A 136 3.62 -5.29 -16.51
C GLY A 136 4.07 -4.33 -15.41
N ASP A 137 4.02 -3.01 -15.59
CA ASP A 137 4.26 -2.05 -14.50
C ASP A 137 3.18 -2.20 -13.42
N TRP A 138 3.54 -2.03 -12.14
CA TRP A 138 2.54 -1.96 -11.09
C TRP A 138 1.71 -0.67 -11.21
N CYS A 139 0.40 -0.79 -11.05
CA CYS A 139 -0.55 0.32 -11.09
C CYS A 139 -1.14 0.63 -9.72
N CYS A 140 -1.47 -0.41 -8.97
CA CYS A 140 -2.04 -0.24 -7.64
C CYS A 140 -1.74 -1.45 -6.74
N PHE A 141 -1.93 -1.24 -5.44
CA PHE A 141 -1.86 -2.28 -4.43
C PHE A 141 -3.24 -2.56 -3.87
N PHE A 142 -3.55 -3.83 -3.74
CA PHE A 142 -4.81 -4.33 -3.24
C PHE A 142 -4.55 -5.30 -2.08
N ASN A 143 -5.37 -5.26 -1.05
CA ASN A 143 -5.27 -6.13 0.09
C ASN A 143 -6.52 -7.03 0.16
N LYS A 144 -6.37 -8.32 -0.10
CA LYS A 144 -7.43 -9.30 0.12
C LYS A 144 -7.67 -9.39 1.62
N VAL A 145 -8.86 -9.03 2.06
CA VAL A 145 -9.20 -9.04 3.48
C VAL A 145 -9.48 -10.47 3.94
N GLU A 146 -8.74 -10.94 4.93
CA GLU A 146 -8.89 -12.28 5.52
C GLU A 146 -9.82 -12.31 6.74
N GLY A 147 -10.36 -11.15 7.15
CA GLY A 147 -11.22 -10.96 8.31
C GLY A 147 -10.59 -10.10 9.41
N PRO A 148 -11.33 -9.83 10.50
CA PRO A 148 -10.79 -9.13 11.65
C PRO A 148 -9.69 -9.98 12.31
N ARG A 149 -8.75 -9.31 12.97
CA ARG A 149 -7.74 -9.95 13.79
C ARG A 149 -8.41 -10.41 15.10
N ASP A 150 -8.30 -11.70 15.42
CA ASP A 150 -8.61 -12.21 16.75
C ASP A 150 -7.58 -11.70 17.77
#